data_6fd892307620256ed375affb64efb83d
#
_entry.id   6fd892307620256ed375affb64efb83d
#
_cell.length_a   1.000
_cell.length_b   1.000
_cell.length_c   1.000
_cell.angle_alpha   90.00
_cell.angle_beta   90.00
_cell.angle_gamma   90.00
#
_symmetry.space_group_name_H-M   'P 1'
#
loop_
_entity.id
_entity.type
_entity.pdbx_description
1 polymer ?
#
loop_
_entity_poly.entity_id
_entity_poly.type
_entity_poly.pdbx_seq_one_letter_code
_entity_poly.pdbx_strand_id
1 'polypeptide(L)'
;MKKNILKSILFLVFIFSPMLLYAQKKQLATARESLKTGKELVKAEKSMQNLLEDSVNRTNTKIWVMLCDILMKQYEQGNEKLYLKQQYDTAAFFSVTKRMYETMAKFDSIDAHLNMPSSVLPKYRERHAQFLNSIRPNLFNGGTYFLHVKDYKTAYDYFDNYIKTDKQSLFIGYDYEHKDDLMPHAAYWAMYCGYKLGDTEKTMRYLNLAERDSSMLNFVRQYEASAYLMQKDTTKYLKALQEGFKEYPNFAFFFPRLVEYYVKNGDNQMALQITDKALETDSTSVLFRFTKSTVLLNLGRYKECIDICLKLIQEKADFADAYCNLGLAYFDQAIELAKTQQNRSKRVKINKLYETAMPYLEQYKRLAPKARDKWLAPLYTIYLNLNMGKEFDEIDKLRNEAK
;
A
#
# COMPACT_ATOMS: atom_id res chain seq x y z
N MET A 1 12.95 24.21 -62.86
CA MET A 1 12.17 23.31 -62.01
C MET A 1 11.98 23.79 -60.58
N LYS A 2 13.02 24.18 -59.81
CA LYS A 2 12.87 24.60 -58.38
C LYS A 2 11.92 25.79 -58.15
N LYS A 3 11.84 26.81 -59.03
CA LYS A 3 10.95 27.96 -58.87
C LYS A 3 9.43 27.63 -59.03
N ASN A 4 9.10 26.62 -59.81
CA ASN A 4 7.70 26.22 -60.01
C ASN A 4 7.22 25.31 -58.86
N ILE A 5 8.09 24.49 -58.26
CA ILE A 5 7.77 23.70 -57.09
C ILE A 5 7.50 24.59 -55.87
N LEU A 6 8.29 25.67 -55.69
CA LEU A 6 8.10 26.64 -54.59
C LEU A 6 6.79 27.41 -54.74
N LYS A 7 6.39 27.79 -55.99
CA LYS A 7 5.10 28.43 -56.25
C LYS A 7 3.91 27.49 -56.04
N SER A 8 4.04 26.22 -56.40
CA SER A 8 2.98 25.20 -56.14
C SER A 8 2.81 24.91 -54.66
N ILE A 9 3.89 24.86 -53.89
CA ILE A 9 3.83 24.68 -52.43
C ILE A 9 3.22 25.93 -51.77
N LEU A 10 3.59 27.14 -52.20
CA LEU A 10 3.00 28.40 -51.69
C LEU A 10 1.49 28.47 -52.02
N PHE A 11 1.07 28.04 -53.18
CA PHE A 11 -0.34 28.02 -53.61
C PHE A 11 -1.18 27.01 -52.84
N LEU A 12 -0.63 25.82 -52.53
CA LEU A 12 -1.26 24.81 -51.69
C LEU A 12 -1.45 25.33 -50.23
N VAL A 13 -0.46 25.99 -49.65
CA VAL A 13 -0.56 26.57 -48.33
C VAL A 13 -1.64 27.67 -48.25
N PHE A 14 -1.80 28.49 -49.34
CA PHE A 14 -2.81 29.55 -49.39
C PHE A 14 -4.24 29.01 -49.54
N ILE A 15 -4.46 27.84 -50.12
CA ILE A 15 -5.79 27.23 -50.28
C ILE A 15 -6.18 26.46 -49.01
N PHE A 16 -5.25 25.79 -48.34
CA PHE A 16 -5.53 25.00 -47.13
C PHE A 16 -5.77 25.89 -45.88
N SER A 17 -5.14 27.07 -45.81
CA SER A 17 -5.29 27.99 -44.65
C SER A 17 -6.73 28.45 -44.43
N PRO A 18 -7.51 28.95 -45.42
CA PRO A 18 -8.88 29.37 -45.18
C PRO A 18 -9.86 28.20 -44.92
N MET A 19 -9.61 27.02 -45.44
CA MET A 19 -10.42 25.84 -45.14
C MET A 19 -10.26 25.38 -43.69
N LEU A 20 -9.05 25.39 -43.16
CA LEU A 20 -8.77 25.07 -41.74
C LEU A 20 -9.43 26.08 -40.81
N LEU A 21 -9.33 27.38 -41.09
CA LEU A 21 -9.97 28.43 -40.33
C LEU A 21 -11.52 28.34 -40.35
N TYR A 22 -12.11 27.96 -41.48
CA TYR A 22 -13.55 27.75 -41.58
C TYR A 22 -14.00 26.53 -40.78
N ALA A 23 -13.25 25.41 -40.84
CA ALA A 23 -13.51 24.20 -40.06
C ALA A 23 -13.44 24.48 -38.56
N GLN A 24 -12.42 25.21 -38.09
CA GLN A 24 -12.28 25.64 -36.70
C GLN A 24 -13.43 26.49 -36.21
N LYS A 25 -13.87 27.51 -37.04
CA LYS A 25 -15.03 28.37 -36.71
C LYS A 25 -16.31 27.54 -36.56
N LYS A 26 -16.52 26.57 -37.44
CA LYS A 26 -17.67 25.63 -37.39
C LYS A 26 -17.64 24.81 -36.10
N GLN A 27 -16.48 24.23 -35.73
CA GLN A 27 -16.32 23.44 -34.52
C GLN A 27 -16.59 24.27 -33.26
N LEU A 28 -16.08 25.52 -33.20
CA LEU A 28 -16.37 26.45 -32.09
C LEU A 28 -17.86 26.83 -32.01
N ALA A 29 -18.53 27.04 -33.16
CA ALA A 29 -19.97 27.32 -33.21
C ALA A 29 -20.79 26.12 -32.70
N THR A 30 -20.45 24.90 -33.12
CA THR A 30 -21.09 23.67 -32.64
C THR A 30 -20.87 23.49 -31.14
N ALA A 31 -19.66 23.73 -30.64
CA ALA A 31 -19.36 23.65 -29.20
C ALA A 31 -20.16 24.66 -28.36
N ARG A 32 -20.35 25.89 -28.86
CA ARG A 32 -21.21 26.88 -28.23
C ARG A 32 -22.68 26.46 -28.16
N GLU A 33 -23.19 25.85 -29.20
CA GLU A 33 -24.56 25.33 -29.22
C GLU A 33 -24.70 24.14 -28.22
N SER A 34 -23.74 23.25 -28.17
CA SER A 34 -23.68 22.18 -27.17
C SER A 34 -23.68 22.73 -25.73
N LEU A 35 -22.89 23.77 -25.47
CA LEU A 35 -22.83 24.44 -24.17
C LEU A 35 -24.16 25.09 -23.79
N LYS A 36 -24.83 25.78 -24.74
CA LYS A 36 -26.13 26.43 -24.55
C LYS A 36 -27.25 25.43 -24.27
N THR A 37 -27.28 24.35 -25.02
CA THR A 37 -28.34 23.31 -24.92
C THR A 37 -28.07 22.28 -23.83
N GLY A 38 -26.83 22.17 -23.36
CA GLY A 38 -26.38 21.12 -22.44
C GLY A 38 -26.34 19.74 -23.08
N LYS A 39 -26.44 19.62 -24.41
CA LYS A 39 -26.43 18.37 -25.17
C LYS A 39 -25.07 18.14 -25.83
N GLU A 40 -24.70 16.87 -26.06
CA GLU A 40 -23.49 16.50 -26.81
C GLU A 40 -22.17 17.07 -26.21
N LEU A 41 -22.15 17.37 -24.91
CA LEU A 41 -21.01 18.02 -24.23
C LEU A 41 -19.72 17.21 -24.36
N VAL A 42 -19.78 15.86 -24.30
CA VAL A 42 -18.61 14.97 -24.45
C VAL A 42 -18.01 15.08 -25.84
N LYS A 43 -18.84 15.19 -26.87
CA LYS A 43 -18.36 15.40 -28.26
C LYS A 43 -17.74 16.78 -28.43
N ALA A 44 -18.35 17.80 -27.81
CA ALA A 44 -17.83 19.16 -27.82
C ALA A 44 -16.46 19.24 -27.11
N GLU A 45 -16.30 18.59 -25.95
CA GLU A 45 -15.03 18.46 -25.23
C GLU A 45 -13.95 17.87 -26.14
N LYS A 46 -14.22 16.69 -26.71
CA LYS A 46 -13.27 16.00 -27.60
C LYS A 46 -12.90 16.87 -28.84
N SER A 47 -13.87 17.60 -29.39
CA SER A 47 -13.61 18.52 -30.51
C SER A 47 -12.66 19.65 -30.12
N MET A 48 -12.82 20.23 -28.92
CA MET A 48 -11.91 21.28 -28.41
C MET A 48 -10.53 20.73 -28.09
N GLN A 49 -10.44 19.55 -27.49
CA GLN A 49 -9.18 18.86 -27.24
C GLN A 49 -8.41 18.60 -28.56
N ASN A 50 -9.07 18.06 -29.57
CA ASN A 50 -8.47 17.82 -30.88
C ASN A 50 -7.95 19.12 -31.54
N LEU A 51 -8.69 20.23 -31.39
CA LEU A 51 -8.21 21.52 -31.89
C LEU A 51 -6.93 21.97 -31.18
N LEU A 52 -6.75 21.68 -29.88
CA LEU A 52 -5.58 22.04 -29.09
C LEU A 52 -4.37 21.13 -29.36
N GLU A 53 -4.55 19.97 -30.02
CA GLU A 53 -3.43 19.14 -30.49
C GLU A 53 -2.63 19.85 -31.58
N ASP A 54 -3.29 20.68 -32.42
CA ASP A 54 -2.60 21.49 -33.41
C ASP A 54 -1.76 22.59 -32.74
N SER A 55 -0.49 22.66 -33.12
CA SER A 55 0.47 23.64 -32.58
C SER A 55 0.01 25.10 -32.70
N VAL A 56 -0.67 25.44 -33.78
CA VAL A 56 -1.21 26.79 -34.04
C VAL A 56 -2.30 27.17 -33.03
N ASN A 57 -3.04 26.20 -32.54
CA ASN A 57 -4.16 26.40 -31.64
C ASN A 57 -3.81 26.28 -30.15
N ARG A 58 -2.63 25.78 -29.80
CA ARG A 58 -2.22 25.52 -28.40
C ARG A 58 -2.30 26.75 -27.50
N THR A 59 -2.11 27.94 -28.05
CA THR A 59 -2.19 29.22 -27.33
C THR A 59 -3.50 29.98 -27.57
N ASN A 60 -4.47 29.37 -28.27
CA ASN A 60 -5.74 30.00 -28.57
C ASN A 60 -6.67 30.02 -27.33
N THR A 61 -6.68 31.12 -26.59
CA THR A 61 -7.48 31.31 -25.37
C THR A 61 -8.98 31.04 -25.57
N LYS A 62 -9.54 31.28 -26.77
CA LYS A 62 -10.97 31.01 -27.05
C LYS A 62 -11.31 29.53 -27.01
N ILE A 63 -10.39 28.70 -27.47
CA ILE A 63 -10.58 27.22 -27.43
C ILE A 63 -10.44 26.74 -25.98
N TRP A 64 -9.46 27.23 -25.24
CA TRP A 64 -9.26 26.88 -23.82
C TRP A 64 -10.46 27.27 -22.96
N VAL A 65 -10.97 28.51 -23.10
CA VAL A 65 -12.16 28.98 -22.36
C VAL A 65 -13.35 28.06 -22.68
N MET A 66 -13.59 27.79 -23.99
CA MET A 66 -14.67 26.92 -24.40
C MET A 66 -14.55 25.50 -23.80
N LEU A 67 -13.36 24.94 -23.76
CA LEU A 67 -13.11 23.62 -23.15
C LEU A 67 -13.38 23.63 -21.63
N CYS A 68 -12.93 24.68 -20.94
CA CYS A 68 -13.19 24.85 -19.49
C CYS A 68 -14.71 24.99 -19.21
N ASP A 69 -15.42 25.83 -19.98
CA ASP A 69 -16.87 26.03 -19.79
C ASP A 69 -17.66 24.74 -20.10
N ILE A 70 -17.24 23.94 -21.10
CA ILE A 70 -17.85 22.62 -21.39
C ILE A 70 -17.66 21.64 -20.23
N LEU A 71 -16.46 21.56 -19.67
CA LEU A 71 -16.18 20.69 -18.54
C LEU A 71 -16.95 21.12 -17.29
N MET A 72 -17.03 22.44 -17.00
CA MET A 72 -17.86 22.98 -15.92
C MET A 72 -19.32 22.57 -16.11
N LYS A 73 -19.86 22.68 -17.34
CA LYS A 73 -21.25 22.29 -17.63
C LYS A 73 -21.50 20.80 -17.47
N GLN A 74 -20.56 19.94 -17.87
CA GLN A 74 -20.65 18.50 -17.60
C GLN A 74 -20.67 18.21 -16.10
N TYR A 75 -19.80 18.87 -15.34
CA TYR A 75 -19.76 18.74 -13.89
C TYR A 75 -21.08 19.16 -13.24
N GLU A 76 -21.61 20.35 -13.60
CA GLU A 76 -22.89 20.85 -13.09
C GLU A 76 -24.03 19.85 -13.32
N GLN A 77 -24.14 19.31 -14.53
CA GLN A 77 -25.17 18.32 -14.87
C GLN A 77 -25.02 17.00 -14.09
N GLY A 78 -23.76 16.53 -13.91
CA GLY A 78 -23.49 15.36 -13.12
C GLY A 78 -23.81 15.55 -11.64
N ASN A 79 -23.41 16.69 -11.10
CA ASN A 79 -23.68 17.08 -9.70
C ASN A 79 -25.18 17.23 -9.41
N GLU A 80 -25.93 17.85 -10.33
CA GLU A 80 -27.39 17.98 -10.24
C GLU A 80 -28.06 16.60 -10.18
N LYS A 81 -27.68 15.66 -11.05
CA LYS A 81 -28.20 14.30 -11.05
C LYS A 81 -27.94 13.57 -9.75
N LEU A 82 -26.70 13.66 -9.23
CA LEU A 82 -26.34 13.06 -7.96
C LEU A 82 -27.10 13.68 -6.79
N TYR A 83 -27.26 15.02 -6.78
CA TYR A 83 -28.03 15.72 -5.76
C TYR A 83 -29.52 15.29 -5.76
N LEU A 84 -30.10 15.13 -6.94
CA LEU A 84 -31.47 14.66 -7.12
C LEU A 84 -31.62 13.14 -6.96
N LYS A 85 -30.55 12.43 -6.56
CA LYS A 85 -30.51 10.96 -6.42
C LYS A 85 -30.93 10.20 -7.68
N GLN A 86 -30.69 10.78 -8.84
CA GLN A 86 -30.89 10.15 -10.13
C GLN A 86 -29.70 9.22 -10.43
N GLN A 87 -29.97 8.19 -11.25
CA GLN A 87 -28.89 7.30 -11.69
C GLN A 87 -27.87 8.07 -12.53
N TYR A 88 -26.63 8.07 -12.07
CA TYR A 88 -25.49 8.66 -12.77
C TYR A 88 -24.22 7.85 -12.51
N ASP A 89 -23.34 7.79 -13.50
CA ASP A 89 -22.06 7.12 -13.37
C ASP A 89 -21.11 7.94 -12.46
N THR A 90 -20.88 7.43 -11.25
CA THR A 90 -20.03 8.07 -10.24
C THR A 90 -18.58 8.15 -10.70
N ALA A 91 -18.07 7.16 -11.42
CA ALA A 91 -16.72 7.20 -11.96
C ALA A 91 -16.59 8.28 -13.03
N ALA A 92 -17.60 8.42 -13.92
CA ALA A 92 -17.64 9.49 -14.91
C ALA A 92 -17.69 10.88 -14.25
N PHE A 93 -18.45 11.07 -13.16
CA PHE A 93 -18.48 12.31 -12.40
C PHE A 93 -17.09 12.71 -11.87
N PHE A 94 -16.40 11.79 -11.20
CA PHE A 94 -15.06 12.06 -10.71
C PHE A 94 -14.07 12.29 -11.86
N SER A 95 -14.21 11.55 -12.96
CA SER A 95 -13.37 11.74 -14.15
C SER A 95 -13.51 13.17 -14.72
N VAL A 96 -14.72 13.72 -14.79
CA VAL A 96 -14.92 15.14 -15.19
C VAL A 96 -14.22 16.09 -14.22
N THR A 97 -14.36 15.87 -12.91
CA THR A 97 -13.70 16.67 -11.89
C THR A 97 -12.18 16.70 -12.12
N LYS A 98 -11.55 15.55 -12.29
CA LYS A 98 -10.10 15.45 -12.52
C LYS A 98 -9.68 16.19 -13.79
N ARG A 99 -10.39 15.98 -14.90
CA ARG A 99 -10.10 16.67 -16.17
C ARG A 99 -10.24 18.19 -16.07
N MET A 100 -11.16 18.70 -15.25
CA MET A 100 -11.27 20.15 -15.00
C MET A 100 -9.99 20.70 -14.35
N TYR A 101 -9.49 20.03 -13.29
CA TYR A 101 -8.24 20.45 -12.64
C TYR A 101 -7.07 20.45 -13.61
N GLU A 102 -6.88 19.36 -14.35
CA GLU A 102 -5.80 19.23 -15.33
C GLU A 102 -5.89 20.29 -16.44
N THR A 103 -7.09 20.52 -16.96
CA THR A 103 -7.32 21.47 -18.06
C THR A 103 -7.14 22.91 -17.61
N MET A 104 -7.73 23.30 -16.47
CA MET A 104 -7.67 24.68 -15.99
C MET A 104 -6.26 25.05 -15.49
N ALA A 105 -5.54 24.12 -14.84
CA ALA A 105 -4.14 24.35 -14.48
C ALA A 105 -3.23 24.53 -15.72
N LYS A 106 -3.45 23.72 -16.76
CA LYS A 106 -2.72 23.85 -18.02
C LYS A 106 -3.05 25.16 -18.72
N PHE A 107 -4.32 25.55 -18.74
CA PHE A 107 -4.74 26.83 -19.31
C PHE A 107 -4.17 28.02 -18.54
N ASP A 108 -4.17 27.98 -17.21
CA ASP A 108 -3.56 29.03 -16.38
C ASP A 108 -2.09 29.27 -16.72
N SER A 109 -1.33 28.20 -16.94
CA SER A 109 0.07 28.30 -17.35
C SER A 109 0.24 28.95 -18.72
N ILE A 110 -0.67 28.66 -19.66
CA ILE A 110 -0.65 29.26 -21.01
C ILE A 110 -1.05 30.73 -20.95
N ASP A 111 -2.14 31.07 -20.23
CA ASP A 111 -2.63 32.46 -20.06
C ASP A 111 -1.59 33.34 -19.38
N ALA A 112 -0.85 32.80 -18.41
CA ALA A 112 0.27 33.47 -17.76
C ALA A 112 1.40 33.83 -18.74
N HIS A 113 1.74 32.92 -19.68
CA HIS A 113 2.79 33.16 -20.69
C HIS A 113 2.38 34.18 -21.74
N LEU A 114 1.10 34.24 -22.09
CA LEU A 114 0.59 35.15 -23.12
C LEU A 114 0.47 36.62 -22.62
N ASN A 115 0.33 36.82 -21.31
CA ASN A 115 0.12 38.12 -20.68
C ASN A 115 1.41 38.69 -20.05
N MET A 116 2.59 38.37 -20.57
CA MET A 116 3.83 38.99 -20.13
C MET A 116 3.90 40.48 -20.53
N PRO A 117 4.23 41.41 -19.63
CA PRO A 117 5.12 41.32 -18.48
C PRO A 117 4.40 40.92 -17.19
N SER A 118 5.13 40.28 -16.29
CA SER A 118 4.72 39.52 -15.10
C SER A 118 3.96 40.29 -14.01
N SER A 119 3.54 41.52 -14.24
CA SER A 119 2.79 42.35 -13.30
C SER A 119 1.25 42.19 -13.37
N VAL A 120 0.76 41.46 -14.38
CA VAL A 120 -0.68 41.23 -14.57
C VAL A 120 -0.99 39.77 -14.32
N LEU A 121 -1.88 39.50 -13.37
CA LEU A 121 -2.36 38.12 -13.11
C LEU A 121 -3.09 37.58 -14.35
N PRO A 122 -2.98 36.29 -14.64
CA PRO A 122 -3.73 35.63 -15.72
C PRO A 122 -5.23 35.91 -15.58
N LYS A 123 -5.86 36.29 -16.68
CA LYS A 123 -7.24 36.82 -16.72
C LYS A 123 -8.28 35.87 -16.10
N TYR A 124 -8.07 34.54 -16.25
CA TYR A 124 -9.04 33.52 -15.83
C TYR A 124 -8.69 32.87 -14.52
N ARG A 125 -7.50 33.12 -13.94
CA ARG A 125 -6.97 32.47 -12.73
C ARG A 125 -7.94 32.52 -11.56
N GLU A 126 -8.36 33.71 -11.18
CA GLU A 126 -9.20 33.86 -9.99
C GLU A 126 -10.53 33.13 -10.11
N ARG A 127 -11.23 33.28 -11.24
CA ARG A 127 -12.51 32.58 -11.48
C ARG A 127 -12.34 31.04 -11.43
N HIS A 128 -11.30 30.51 -12.09
CA HIS A 128 -11.05 29.07 -12.14
C HIS A 128 -10.63 28.55 -10.76
N ALA A 129 -9.75 29.26 -10.06
CA ALA A 129 -9.30 28.88 -8.73
C ALA A 129 -10.45 28.84 -7.73
N GLN A 130 -11.30 29.84 -7.70
CA GLN A 130 -12.47 29.89 -6.81
C GLN A 130 -13.43 28.70 -7.09
N PHE A 131 -13.75 28.47 -8.36
CA PHE A 131 -14.62 27.36 -8.73
C PHE A 131 -14.01 26.02 -8.33
N LEU A 132 -12.77 25.75 -8.71
CA LEU A 132 -12.09 24.48 -8.40
C LEU A 132 -11.91 24.31 -6.89
N ASN A 133 -11.59 25.37 -6.14
CA ASN A 133 -11.49 25.29 -4.69
C ASN A 133 -12.81 24.83 -4.05
N SER A 134 -13.95 25.29 -4.54
CA SER A 134 -15.26 24.89 -4.02
C SER A 134 -15.59 23.42 -4.20
N ILE A 135 -14.99 22.78 -5.21
CA ILE A 135 -15.19 21.35 -5.54
C ILE A 135 -13.98 20.48 -5.23
N ARG A 136 -12.92 21.04 -4.64
CA ARG A 136 -11.66 20.34 -4.35
C ARG A 136 -11.84 19.05 -3.54
N PRO A 137 -12.76 18.96 -2.57
CA PRO A 137 -13.06 17.70 -1.88
C PRO A 137 -13.43 16.55 -2.82
N ASN A 138 -13.95 16.83 -4.03
CA ASN A 138 -14.28 15.77 -4.98
C ASN A 138 -13.06 15.07 -5.62
N LEU A 139 -11.87 15.67 -5.57
CA LEU A 139 -10.64 14.94 -5.90
C LEU A 139 -10.35 13.88 -4.82
N PHE A 140 -10.45 14.25 -3.54
CA PHE A 140 -10.28 13.31 -2.44
C PHE A 140 -11.35 12.20 -2.48
N ASN A 141 -12.61 12.57 -2.65
CA ASN A 141 -13.73 11.63 -2.75
C ASN A 141 -13.57 10.66 -3.95
N GLY A 142 -13.06 11.16 -5.07
CA GLY A 142 -12.72 10.33 -6.23
C GLY A 142 -11.65 9.30 -5.89
N GLY A 143 -10.59 9.69 -5.19
CA GLY A 143 -9.57 8.78 -4.69
C GLY A 143 -10.18 7.70 -3.79
N THR A 144 -11.03 8.08 -2.85
CA THR A 144 -11.74 7.16 -1.94
C THR A 144 -12.67 6.20 -2.71
N TYR A 145 -13.40 6.69 -3.72
CA TYR A 145 -14.24 5.84 -4.56
C TYR A 145 -13.42 4.75 -5.25
N PHE A 146 -12.30 5.11 -5.89
CA PHE A 146 -11.46 4.14 -6.59
C PHE A 146 -10.73 3.20 -5.63
N LEU A 147 -10.45 3.61 -4.39
CA LEU A 147 -10.00 2.71 -3.32
C LEU A 147 -11.01 1.61 -3.02
N HIS A 148 -12.29 1.95 -2.87
CA HIS A 148 -13.35 0.97 -2.59
C HIS A 148 -13.49 -0.06 -3.70
N VAL A 149 -13.32 0.33 -4.95
CA VAL A 149 -13.34 -0.61 -6.09
C VAL A 149 -11.97 -1.26 -6.35
N LYS A 150 -10.98 -1.00 -5.49
CA LYS A 150 -9.61 -1.56 -5.54
C LYS A 150 -8.82 -1.18 -6.80
N ASP A 151 -9.19 -0.11 -7.47
CA ASP A 151 -8.37 0.49 -8.53
C ASP A 151 -7.34 1.44 -7.90
N TYR A 152 -6.29 0.84 -7.34
CA TYR A 152 -5.25 1.57 -6.60
C TYR A 152 -4.46 2.54 -7.50
N LYS A 153 -4.36 2.26 -8.79
CA LYS A 153 -3.68 3.15 -9.74
C LYS A 153 -4.45 4.45 -9.92
N THR A 154 -5.72 4.35 -10.24
CA THR A 154 -6.59 5.51 -10.40
C THR A 154 -6.77 6.25 -9.06
N ALA A 155 -6.94 5.54 -7.95
CA ALA A 155 -7.01 6.14 -6.62
C ALA A 155 -5.77 6.98 -6.30
N TYR A 156 -4.57 6.43 -6.56
CA TYR A 156 -3.31 7.16 -6.41
C TYR A 156 -3.30 8.46 -7.20
N ASP A 157 -3.71 8.42 -8.47
CA ASP A 157 -3.73 9.59 -9.36
C ASP A 157 -4.65 10.70 -8.83
N TYR A 158 -5.76 10.35 -8.17
CA TYR A 158 -6.65 11.34 -7.54
C TYR A 158 -6.02 11.98 -6.30
N PHE A 159 -5.44 11.20 -5.39
CA PHE A 159 -4.77 11.74 -4.21
C PHE A 159 -3.52 12.55 -4.59
N ASP A 160 -2.74 12.09 -5.57
CA ASP A 160 -1.60 12.82 -6.13
C ASP A 160 -2.03 14.17 -6.72
N ASN A 161 -3.13 14.21 -7.48
CA ASN A 161 -3.68 15.45 -7.99
C ASN A 161 -4.17 16.37 -6.86
N TYR A 162 -4.86 15.82 -5.84
CA TYR A 162 -5.31 16.58 -4.68
C TYR A 162 -4.14 17.28 -3.96
N ILE A 163 -3.06 16.55 -3.72
CA ILE A 163 -1.86 17.07 -3.06
C ILE A 163 -1.14 18.09 -3.94
N LYS A 164 -0.99 17.81 -5.22
CA LYS A 164 -0.31 18.68 -6.18
C LYS A 164 -0.99 20.03 -6.39
N THR A 165 -2.29 20.19 -6.08
CA THR A 165 -2.97 21.48 -6.18
C THR A 165 -2.26 22.56 -5.38
N ASP A 166 -1.64 22.25 -4.24
CA ASP A 166 -0.89 23.21 -3.43
C ASP A 166 0.26 23.91 -4.18
N LYS A 167 0.94 23.18 -5.05
CA LYS A 167 2.11 23.69 -5.80
C LYS A 167 1.75 24.27 -7.19
N GLN A 168 0.46 24.26 -7.56
CA GLN A 168 0.04 24.81 -8.85
C GLN A 168 -0.11 26.35 -8.79
N SER A 169 0.38 27.03 -9.82
CA SER A 169 0.27 28.50 -9.94
C SER A 169 -1.16 29.01 -9.84
N LEU A 170 -2.13 28.20 -10.28
CA LEU A 170 -3.55 28.48 -10.19
C LEU A 170 -4.02 28.73 -8.76
N PHE A 171 -3.41 28.07 -7.76
CA PHE A 171 -3.82 28.14 -6.35
C PHE A 171 -2.85 28.92 -5.47
N ILE A 172 -2.04 29.81 -6.04
CA ILE A 172 -1.17 30.69 -5.26
C ILE A 172 -2.01 31.46 -4.23
N GLY A 173 -1.60 31.40 -2.95
CA GLY A 173 -2.26 32.10 -1.84
C GLY A 173 -3.32 31.27 -1.09
N TYR A 174 -3.69 30.08 -1.57
CA TYR A 174 -4.58 29.17 -0.83
C TYR A 174 -3.88 28.47 0.34
N ASP A 175 -2.58 28.12 0.19
CA ASP A 175 -1.74 27.50 1.23
C ASP A 175 -2.35 26.22 1.80
N TYR A 176 -2.70 25.28 0.90
CA TYR A 176 -3.34 24.02 1.28
C TYR A 176 -2.46 23.14 2.18
N GLU A 177 -1.13 23.17 1.97
CA GLU A 177 -0.20 22.38 2.78
C GLU A 177 -0.34 22.68 4.28
N HIS A 178 -0.66 23.91 4.67
CA HIS A 178 -0.76 24.31 6.08
C HIS A 178 -2.19 24.49 6.58
N LYS A 179 -3.16 24.70 5.68
CA LYS A 179 -4.55 25.05 6.04
C LYS A 179 -5.55 23.93 5.79
N ASP A 180 -5.17 22.88 5.08
CA ASP A 180 -6.06 21.79 4.73
C ASP A 180 -5.72 20.53 5.52
N ASP A 181 -6.51 20.22 6.53
CA ASP A 181 -6.36 19.07 7.41
C ASP A 181 -6.50 17.71 6.68
N LEU A 182 -7.09 17.70 5.48
CA LEU A 182 -7.17 16.49 4.64
C LEU A 182 -5.89 16.21 3.86
N MET A 183 -4.97 17.16 3.73
CA MET A 183 -3.72 16.95 2.99
C MET A 183 -2.87 15.80 3.53
N PRO A 184 -2.60 15.70 4.85
CA PRO A 184 -1.90 14.56 5.41
C PRO A 184 -2.63 13.22 5.17
N HIS A 185 -3.95 13.25 5.27
CA HIS A 185 -4.77 12.06 5.04
C HIS A 185 -4.75 11.61 3.57
N ALA A 186 -4.77 12.55 2.63
CA ALA A 186 -4.59 12.25 1.20
C ALA A 186 -3.19 11.66 0.91
N ALA A 187 -2.15 12.17 1.60
CA ALA A 187 -0.79 11.62 1.51
C ALA A 187 -0.71 10.18 2.02
N TYR A 188 -1.36 9.88 3.15
CA TYR A 188 -1.48 8.51 3.66
C TYR A 188 -2.14 7.57 2.64
N TRP A 189 -3.25 7.97 2.04
CA TRP A 189 -3.93 7.13 1.04
C TRP A 189 -3.13 6.98 -0.26
N ALA A 190 -2.40 8.02 -0.68
CA ALA A 190 -1.47 7.90 -1.79
C ALA A 190 -0.35 6.89 -1.48
N MET A 191 0.22 6.95 -0.28
CA MET A 191 1.22 5.99 0.22
C MET A 191 0.67 4.55 0.23
N TYR A 192 -0.53 4.36 0.75
CA TYR A 192 -1.21 3.05 0.75
C TYR A 192 -1.40 2.51 -0.68
N CYS A 193 -1.84 3.35 -1.62
CA CYS A 193 -1.97 2.95 -3.02
C CYS A 193 -0.63 2.54 -3.62
N GLY A 194 0.44 3.31 -3.38
CA GLY A 194 1.81 2.97 -3.80
C GLY A 194 2.25 1.60 -3.27
N TYR A 195 2.01 1.35 -1.97
CA TYR A 195 2.28 0.06 -1.34
C TYR A 195 1.51 -1.08 -2.00
N LYS A 196 0.20 -0.91 -2.27
CA LYS A 196 -0.63 -1.91 -2.95
C LYS A 196 -0.21 -2.20 -4.39
N LEU A 197 0.37 -1.21 -5.06
CA LEU A 197 0.91 -1.34 -6.42
C LEU A 197 2.32 -1.94 -6.45
N GLY A 198 2.97 -2.11 -5.30
CA GLY A 198 4.38 -2.52 -5.22
C GLY A 198 5.35 -1.46 -5.77
N ASP A 199 4.92 -0.20 -5.81
CA ASP A 199 5.68 0.93 -6.32
C ASP A 199 6.29 1.73 -5.16
N THR A 200 7.59 1.53 -4.94
CA THR A 200 8.28 2.14 -3.80
C THR A 200 8.43 3.65 -3.93
N GLU A 201 8.55 4.18 -5.16
CA GLU A 201 8.61 5.63 -5.39
C GLU A 201 7.28 6.29 -4.99
N LYS A 202 6.16 5.75 -5.46
CA LYS A 202 4.83 6.22 -5.08
C LYS A 202 4.56 6.07 -3.59
N THR A 203 5.02 4.96 -2.98
CA THR A 203 4.85 4.73 -1.55
C THR A 203 5.55 5.80 -0.71
N MET A 204 6.76 6.20 -1.10
CA MET A 204 7.60 7.12 -0.31
C MET A 204 7.39 8.60 -0.67
N ARG A 205 6.73 8.90 -1.78
CA ARG A 205 6.67 10.25 -2.36
C ARG A 205 6.15 11.32 -1.40
N TYR A 206 5.17 10.98 -0.59
CA TYR A 206 4.51 11.91 0.32
C TYR A 206 4.70 11.53 1.79
N LEU A 207 5.76 10.77 2.12
CA LEU A 207 6.03 10.29 3.47
C LEU A 207 5.97 11.41 4.51
N ASN A 208 6.74 12.49 4.33
CA ASN A 208 6.81 13.59 5.30
C ASN A 208 5.44 14.28 5.51
N LEU A 209 4.59 14.31 4.50
CA LEU A 209 3.25 14.85 4.62
C LEU A 209 2.31 13.85 5.32
N ALA A 210 2.42 12.56 5.00
CA ALA A 210 1.62 11.50 5.63
C ALA A 210 1.94 11.35 7.13
N GLU A 211 3.18 11.60 7.55
CA GLU A 211 3.60 11.60 8.96
C GLU A 211 2.88 12.65 9.82
N ARG A 212 2.28 13.66 9.21
CA ARG A 212 1.50 14.68 9.93
C ARG A 212 0.10 14.18 10.32
N ASP A 213 -0.37 13.06 9.77
CA ASP A 213 -1.59 12.37 10.19
C ASP A 213 -1.27 11.43 11.37
N SER A 214 -1.38 11.96 12.59
CA SER A 214 -1.08 11.18 13.81
C SER A 214 -1.99 9.96 13.99
N SER A 215 -3.19 9.96 13.40
CA SER A 215 -4.14 8.86 13.52
C SER A 215 -3.73 7.62 12.70
N MET A 216 -2.91 7.81 11.66
CA MET A 216 -2.47 6.75 10.74
C MET A 216 -0.97 6.46 10.82
N LEU A 217 -0.26 7.07 11.76
CA LEU A 217 1.20 7.05 11.81
C LEU A 217 1.79 5.63 11.93
N ASN A 218 1.14 4.72 12.66
CA ASN A 218 1.53 3.31 12.73
C ASN A 218 1.51 2.60 11.37
N PHE A 219 0.52 2.91 10.52
CA PHE A 219 0.45 2.39 9.15
C PHE A 219 1.46 3.09 8.23
N VAL A 220 1.68 4.40 8.40
CA VAL A 220 2.73 5.13 7.67
C VAL A 220 4.09 4.48 7.92
N ARG A 221 4.45 4.21 9.17
CA ARG A 221 5.68 3.48 9.54
C ARG A 221 5.71 2.06 8.96
N GLN A 222 4.58 1.37 8.91
CA GLN A 222 4.50 0.05 8.27
C GLN A 222 4.82 0.11 6.78
N TYR A 223 4.25 1.09 6.05
CA TYR A 223 4.46 1.19 4.60
C TYR A 223 5.86 1.68 4.28
N GLU A 224 6.43 2.57 5.09
CA GLU A 224 7.83 2.98 5.03
C GLU A 224 8.77 1.78 5.14
N ALA A 225 8.64 0.98 6.20
CA ALA A 225 9.42 -0.24 6.38
C ALA A 225 9.22 -1.22 5.21
N SER A 226 7.98 -1.39 4.74
CA SER A 226 7.69 -2.25 3.59
C SER A 226 8.34 -1.76 2.30
N ALA A 227 8.43 -0.45 2.08
CA ALA A 227 9.11 0.13 0.94
C ALA A 227 10.62 -0.15 0.98
N TYR A 228 11.27 -0.02 2.14
CA TYR A 228 12.69 -0.39 2.29
C TYR A 228 12.94 -1.88 2.05
N LEU A 229 12.02 -2.75 2.50
CA LEU A 229 12.10 -4.18 2.21
C LEU A 229 12.03 -4.47 0.71
N MET A 230 11.10 -3.83 -0.02
CA MET A 230 10.97 -3.96 -1.47
C MET A 230 12.20 -3.44 -2.22
N GLN A 231 12.83 -2.38 -1.70
CA GLN A 231 14.09 -1.84 -2.22
C GLN A 231 15.32 -2.71 -1.88
N LYS A 232 15.13 -3.76 -1.06
CA LYS A 232 16.21 -4.60 -0.52
C LYS A 232 17.22 -3.83 0.33
N ASP A 233 16.82 -2.67 0.87
CA ASP A 233 17.63 -1.89 1.80
C ASP A 233 17.43 -2.43 3.22
N THR A 234 18.15 -3.51 3.53
CA THR A 234 18.04 -4.22 4.81
C THR A 234 18.37 -3.33 6.01
N THR A 235 19.29 -2.39 5.84
CA THR A 235 19.71 -1.48 6.93
C THR A 235 18.58 -0.52 7.30
N LYS A 236 17.97 0.15 6.31
CA LYS A 236 16.84 1.04 6.57
C LYS A 236 15.61 0.27 7.01
N TYR A 237 15.36 -0.91 6.44
CA TYR A 237 14.27 -1.78 6.88
C TYR A 237 14.37 -2.13 8.36
N LEU A 238 15.53 -2.61 8.81
CA LEU A 238 15.74 -2.96 10.21
C LEU A 238 15.55 -1.74 11.13
N LYS A 239 16.12 -0.60 10.76
CA LYS A 239 15.95 0.65 11.51
C LYS A 239 14.47 1.05 11.61
N ALA A 240 13.74 1.03 10.50
CA ALA A 240 12.30 1.33 10.47
C ALA A 240 11.47 0.36 11.33
N LEU A 241 11.82 -0.93 11.34
CA LEU A 241 11.18 -1.90 12.23
C LEU A 241 11.45 -1.59 13.72
N GLN A 242 12.70 -1.24 14.07
CA GLN A 242 13.08 -0.92 15.46
C GLN A 242 12.37 0.35 15.96
N GLU A 243 12.33 1.40 15.14
CA GLU A 243 11.64 2.65 15.44
C GLU A 243 10.13 2.42 15.54
N GLY A 244 9.54 1.71 14.58
CA GLY A 244 8.12 1.38 14.61
C GLY A 244 7.72 0.52 15.80
N PHE A 245 8.55 -0.45 16.22
CA PHE A 245 8.31 -1.24 17.42
C PHE A 245 8.41 -0.39 18.69
N LYS A 246 9.38 0.52 18.76
CA LYS A 246 9.54 1.43 19.91
C LYS A 246 8.34 2.36 20.07
N GLU A 247 7.81 2.90 18.96
CA GLU A 247 6.67 3.82 18.96
C GLU A 247 5.32 3.09 19.13
N TYR A 248 5.19 1.90 18.53
CA TYR A 248 3.93 1.12 18.44
C TYR A 248 4.15 -0.35 18.81
N PRO A 249 4.54 -0.68 20.06
CA PRO A 249 4.92 -2.05 20.44
C PRO A 249 3.79 -3.07 20.25
N ASN A 250 2.53 -2.66 20.41
CA ASN A 250 1.35 -3.51 20.28
C ASN A 250 0.82 -3.58 18.83
N PHE A 251 1.41 -2.85 17.90
CA PHE A 251 1.01 -2.95 16.49
C PHE A 251 1.61 -4.20 15.86
N ALA A 252 0.73 -5.09 15.37
CA ALA A 252 1.07 -6.45 14.98
C ALA A 252 2.10 -6.60 13.84
N PHE A 253 2.56 -5.49 13.25
CA PHE A 253 3.48 -5.53 12.12
C PHE A 253 4.95 -5.64 12.53
N PHE A 254 5.42 -4.85 13.52
CA PHE A 254 6.86 -4.65 13.77
C PHE A 254 7.49 -5.80 14.55
N PHE A 255 6.89 -6.17 15.69
CA PHE A 255 7.45 -7.17 16.61
C PHE A 255 7.75 -8.50 15.93
N PRO A 256 6.81 -9.16 15.21
CA PRO A 256 7.10 -10.46 14.60
C PRO A 256 8.22 -10.41 13.57
N ARG A 257 8.30 -9.31 12.81
CA ARG A 257 9.33 -9.12 11.76
C ARG A 257 10.72 -8.86 12.33
N LEU A 258 10.80 -8.15 13.45
CA LEU A 258 12.06 -7.96 14.16
C LEU A 258 12.59 -9.29 14.70
N VAL A 259 11.75 -10.05 15.38
CA VAL A 259 12.14 -11.36 15.91
C VAL A 259 12.54 -12.29 14.76
N GLU A 260 11.75 -12.39 13.71
CA GLU A 260 12.06 -13.19 12.53
C GLU A 260 13.40 -12.79 11.90
N TYR A 261 13.67 -11.50 11.77
CA TYR A 261 14.93 -10.99 11.24
C TYR A 261 16.12 -11.49 12.07
N TYR A 262 16.09 -11.31 13.38
CA TYR A 262 17.21 -11.71 14.25
C TYR A 262 17.37 -13.24 14.29
N VAL A 263 16.27 -14.00 14.36
CA VAL A 263 16.32 -15.47 14.35
C VAL A 263 16.92 -15.99 13.04
N LYS A 264 16.51 -15.45 11.88
CA LYS A 264 17.06 -15.85 10.56
C LYS A 264 18.54 -15.52 10.41
N ASN A 265 19.02 -14.47 11.07
CA ASN A 265 20.45 -14.11 11.07
C ASN A 265 21.25 -14.81 12.19
N GLY A 266 20.64 -15.75 12.94
CA GLY A 266 21.30 -16.50 14.01
C GLY A 266 21.48 -15.70 15.32
N ASP A 267 21.02 -14.47 15.38
CA ASP A 267 21.11 -13.62 16.58
C ASP A 267 19.90 -13.84 17.52
N ASN A 268 19.79 -15.05 18.03
CA ASN A 268 18.72 -15.42 18.96
C ASN A 268 18.81 -14.61 20.28
N GLN A 269 19.99 -14.09 20.65
CA GLN A 269 20.12 -13.28 21.83
C GLN A 269 19.45 -11.90 21.68
N MET A 270 19.62 -11.26 20.52
CA MET A 270 18.91 -10.02 20.23
C MET A 270 17.40 -10.27 20.09
N ALA A 271 17.00 -11.38 19.46
CA ALA A 271 15.59 -11.80 19.40
C ALA A 271 14.99 -11.92 20.82
N LEU A 272 15.72 -12.48 21.78
CA LEU A 272 15.29 -12.59 23.18
C LEU A 272 15.09 -11.20 23.81
N GLN A 273 16.04 -10.28 23.62
CA GLN A 273 15.92 -8.91 24.16
C GLN A 273 14.68 -8.19 23.60
N ILE A 274 14.34 -8.39 22.31
CA ILE A 274 13.12 -7.82 21.70
C ILE A 274 11.86 -8.43 22.34
N THR A 275 11.86 -9.75 22.62
CA THR A 275 10.72 -10.38 23.29
C THR A 275 10.58 -9.93 24.75
N ASP A 276 11.69 -9.69 25.45
CA ASP A 276 11.67 -9.17 26.81
C ASP A 276 11.08 -7.75 26.85
N LYS A 277 11.54 -6.86 25.95
CA LYS A 277 10.98 -5.52 25.81
C LYS A 277 9.48 -5.53 25.46
N ALA A 278 9.05 -6.45 24.59
CA ALA A 278 7.64 -6.59 24.27
C ALA A 278 6.81 -6.98 25.51
N LEU A 279 7.33 -7.88 26.36
CA LEU A 279 6.67 -8.31 27.59
C LEU A 279 6.67 -7.22 28.69
N GLU A 280 7.59 -6.26 28.65
CA GLU A 280 7.53 -5.06 29.51
C GLU A 280 6.31 -4.19 29.14
N THR A 281 5.87 -4.18 27.88
CA THR A 281 4.71 -3.39 27.45
C THR A 281 3.38 -4.12 27.68
N ASP A 282 3.36 -5.45 27.49
CA ASP A 282 2.21 -6.32 27.77
C ASP A 282 2.68 -7.71 28.21
N SER A 283 2.81 -7.89 29.51
CA SER A 283 3.23 -9.16 30.13
C SER A 283 2.23 -10.30 29.96
N THR A 284 0.98 -9.98 29.60
CA THR A 284 -0.12 -10.96 29.42
C THR A 284 -0.27 -11.42 27.99
N SER A 285 0.36 -10.74 27.03
CA SER A 285 0.25 -11.06 25.60
C SER A 285 0.65 -12.51 25.30
N VAL A 286 -0.29 -13.29 24.83
CA VAL A 286 -0.06 -14.67 24.38
C VAL A 286 0.98 -14.72 23.26
N LEU A 287 0.92 -13.75 22.32
CA LEU A 287 1.87 -13.65 21.22
C LEU A 287 3.31 -13.44 21.74
N PHE A 288 3.51 -12.50 22.65
CA PHE A 288 4.86 -12.18 23.14
C PHE A 288 5.43 -13.33 23.96
N ARG A 289 4.63 -13.93 24.85
CA ARG A 289 5.03 -15.11 25.63
C ARG A 289 5.38 -16.32 24.74
N PHE A 290 4.53 -16.63 23.77
CA PHE A 290 4.79 -17.72 22.84
C PHE A 290 6.05 -17.46 22.01
N THR A 291 6.21 -16.25 21.45
CA THR A 291 7.41 -15.90 20.68
C THR A 291 8.67 -16.04 21.55
N LYS A 292 8.62 -15.60 22.82
CA LYS A 292 9.74 -15.80 23.77
C LYS A 292 10.05 -17.27 23.96
N SER A 293 9.03 -18.15 24.11
CA SER A 293 9.26 -19.59 24.24
C SER A 293 9.98 -20.18 23.04
N THR A 294 9.64 -19.74 21.82
CA THR A 294 10.31 -20.17 20.58
C THR A 294 11.77 -19.70 20.53
N VAL A 295 12.05 -18.46 20.92
CA VAL A 295 13.43 -17.95 20.96
C VAL A 295 14.25 -18.67 22.04
N LEU A 296 13.67 -18.95 23.20
CA LEU A 296 14.32 -19.72 24.27
C LEU A 296 14.62 -21.16 23.84
N LEU A 297 13.71 -21.80 23.10
CA LEU A 297 13.94 -23.11 22.50
C LEU A 297 15.16 -23.08 21.57
N ASN A 298 15.24 -22.10 20.66
CA ASN A 298 16.38 -21.93 19.74
C ASN A 298 17.71 -21.65 20.49
N LEU A 299 17.66 -21.06 21.70
CA LEU A 299 18.82 -20.83 22.55
C LEU A 299 19.21 -22.02 23.43
N GLY A 300 18.47 -23.14 23.39
CA GLY A 300 18.68 -24.28 24.29
C GLY A 300 18.29 -24.00 25.75
N ARG A 301 17.56 -22.88 26.02
CA ARG A 301 17.06 -22.53 27.36
C ARG A 301 15.75 -23.25 27.65
N TYR A 302 15.81 -24.60 27.60
CA TYR A 302 14.64 -25.47 27.60
C TYR A 302 13.74 -25.31 28.81
N LYS A 303 14.32 -25.18 30.02
CA LYS A 303 13.53 -25.02 31.25
C LYS A 303 12.60 -23.81 31.18
N GLU A 304 13.11 -22.67 30.74
CA GLU A 304 12.32 -21.44 30.63
C GLU A 304 11.27 -21.54 29.52
N CYS A 305 11.61 -22.17 28.41
CA CYS A 305 10.64 -22.49 27.34
C CYS A 305 9.48 -23.33 27.89
N ILE A 306 9.79 -24.41 28.64
CA ILE A 306 8.82 -25.31 29.25
C ILE A 306 7.89 -24.55 30.19
N ASP A 307 8.46 -23.74 31.10
CA ASP A 307 7.68 -22.96 32.08
C ASP A 307 6.67 -22.00 31.42
N ILE A 308 7.06 -21.37 30.31
CA ILE A 308 6.17 -20.50 29.54
C ILE A 308 5.08 -21.31 28.83
N CYS A 309 5.47 -22.40 28.16
CA CYS A 309 4.52 -23.23 27.38
C CYS A 309 3.48 -23.90 28.28
N LEU A 310 3.87 -24.39 29.46
CA LEU A 310 2.94 -24.97 30.44
C LEU A 310 1.86 -23.95 30.86
N LYS A 311 2.24 -22.71 31.12
CA LYS A 311 1.27 -21.64 31.44
C LYS A 311 0.34 -21.34 30.24
N LEU A 312 0.90 -21.28 29.04
CA LEU A 312 0.10 -21.03 27.82
C LEU A 312 -0.94 -22.12 27.56
N ILE A 313 -0.59 -23.41 27.68
CA ILE A 313 -1.55 -24.50 27.50
C ILE A 313 -2.58 -24.59 28.65
N GLN A 314 -2.21 -24.17 29.85
CA GLN A 314 -3.14 -24.08 30.99
C GLN A 314 -4.19 -23.01 30.76
N GLU A 315 -3.82 -21.85 30.19
CA GLU A 315 -4.71 -20.76 29.85
C GLU A 315 -5.53 -21.05 28.60
N LYS A 316 -4.94 -21.77 27.63
CA LYS A 316 -5.55 -22.05 26.32
C LYS A 316 -5.19 -23.47 25.87
N ALA A 317 -6.07 -24.41 26.22
CA ALA A 317 -5.85 -25.86 26.00
C ALA A 317 -5.82 -26.29 24.51
N ASP A 318 -6.24 -25.44 23.61
CA ASP A 318 -6.23 -25.65 22.14
C ASP A 318 -5.05 -24.94 21.43
N PHE A 319 -4.12 -24.35 22.17
CA PHE A 319 -2.99 -23.64 21.60
C PHE A 319 -1.91 -24.59 21.09
N ALA A 320 -2.09 -25.09 19.86
CA ALA A 320 -1.24 -26.10 19.24
C ALA A 320 0.25 -25.78 19.31
N ASP A 321 0.68 -24.58 18.92
CA ASP A 321 2.10 -24.23 18.84
C ASP A 321 2.81 -24.25 20.19
N ALA A 322 2.11 -24.02 21.31
CA ALA A 322 2.68 -24.16 22.64
C ALA A 322 2.97 -25.62 22.99
N TYR A 323 2.11 -26.57 22.58
CA TYR A 323 2.40 -27.99 22.70
C TYR A 323 3.60 -28.41 21.84
N CYS A 324 3.74 -27.83 20.65
CA CYS A 324 4.91 -28.08 19.79
C CYS A 324 6.20 -27.68 20.50
N ASN A 325 6.31 -26.43 20.96
CA ASN A 325 7.51 -25.95 21.62
C ASN A 325 7.80 -26.71 22.91
N LEU A 326 6.78 -27.06 23.68
CA LEU A 326 6.90 -27.87 24.89
C LEU A 326 7.47 -29.27 24.61
N GLY A 327 6.90 -29.94 23.62
CA GLY A 327 7.36 -31.27 23.20
C GLY A 327 8.79 -31.22 22.63
N LEU A 328 9.09 -30.24 21.78
CA LEU A 328 10.42 -30.01 21.22
C LEU A 328 11.45 -29.70 22.32
N ALA A 329 11.10 -28.91 23.33
CA ALA A 329 12.02 -28.59 24.42
C ALA A 329 12.48 -29.87 25.18
N TYR A 330 11.61 -30.84 25.45
CA TYR A 330 12.01 -32.11 26.02
C TYR A 330 12.74 -33.01 25.01
N PHE A 331 12.30 -33.03 23.78
CA PHE A 331 12.93 -33.80 22.69
C PHE A 331 14.37 -33.34 22.44
N ASP A 332 14.61 -32.04 22.31
CA ASP A 332 15.94 -31.47 22.04
C ASP A 332 16.90 -31.71 23.21
N GLN A 333 16.41 -31.64 24.47
CA GLN A 333 17.18 -32.02 25.63
C GLN A 333 17.64 -33.51 25.53
N ALA A 334 16.77 -34.40 25.08
CA ALA A 334 17.13 -35.82 24.86
C ALA A 334 18.20 -35.97 23.79
N ILE A 335 18.04 -35.25 22.66
CA ILE A 335 19.01 -35.23 21.55
C ILE A 335 20.37 -34.67 22.00
N GLU A 336 20.41 -33.59 22.76
CA GLU A 336 21.68 -33.06 23.26
C GLU A 336 22.37 -34.03 24.24
N LEU A 337 21.60 -34.63 25.13
CA LEU A 337 22.13 -35.62 26.05
C LEU A 337 22.65 -36.89 25.31
N ALA A 338 21.99 -37.24 24.19
CA ALA A 338 22.41 -38.39 23.36
C ALA A 338 23.75 -38.15 22.65
N LYS A 339 24.13 -36.90 22.36
CA LYS A 339 25.43 -36.57 21.76
C LYS A 339 26.62 -36.72 22.72
N THR A 340 26.37 -36.81 24.00
CA THR A 340 27.44 -36.99 25.01
C THR A 340 27.80 -38.46 25.21
N GLN A 341 28.97 -38.74 25.85
CA GLN A 341 29.38 -40.13 26.14
C GLN A 341 28.27 -40.89 26.86
N GLN A 342 27.85 -42.01 26.30
CA GLN A 342 26.71 -42.77 26.77
C GLN A 342 27.07 -43.73 27.93
N ASN A 343 26.18 -43.81 28.92
CA ASN A 343 26.17 -44.84 29.96
C ASN A 343 24.72 -45.20 30.29
N ARG A 344 24.53 -46.26 31.12
CA ARG A 344 23.20 -46.76 31.47
C ARG A 344 22.29 -45.67 32.10
N SER A 345 22.84 -44.85 33.01
CA SER A 345 22.08 -43.77 33.66
C SER A 345 21.61 -42.72 32.67
N LYS A 346 22.45 -42.30 31.69
CA LYS A 346 22.09 -41.36 30.64
C LYS A 346 21.00 -41.90 29.71
N ARG A 347 21.10 -43.20 29.33
CA ARG A 347 20.05 -43.81 28.51
C ARG A 347 18.68 -43.80 29.19
N VAL A 348 18.63 -44.06 30.50
CA VAL A 348 17.38 -43.93 31.26
C VAL A 348 16.85 -42.50 31.25
N LYS A 349 17.73 -41.51 31.40
CA LYS A 349 17.33 -40.09 31.35
C LYS A 349 16.82 -39.70 29.95
N ILE A 350 17.48 -40.14 28.89
CA ILE A 350 17.06 -39.89 27.50
C ILE A 350 15.66 -40.45 27.27
N ASN A 351 15.44 -41.73 27.63
CA ASN A 351 14.13 -42.37 27.45
C ASN A 351 13.05 -41.64 28.25
N LYS A 352 13.32 -41.20 29.49
CA LYS A 352 12.37 -40.40 30.28
C LYS A 352 12.05 -39.07 29.62
N LEU A 353 13.01 -38.39 29.00
CA LEU A 353 12.77 -37.16 28.24
C LEU A 353 11.87 -37.42 27.02
N TYR A 354 12.09 -38.54 26.27
CA TYR A 354 11.24 -38.94 25.17
C TYR A 354 9.82 -39.29 25.63
N GLU A 355 9.67 -40.02 26.72
CA GLU A 355 8.38 -40.35 27.34
C GLU A 355 7.62 -39.07 27.74
N THR A 356 8.34 -38.02 28.19
CA THR A 356 7.75 -36.73 28.57
C THR A 356 7.39 -35.90 27.33
N ALA A 357 8.22 -35.89 26.29
CA ALA A 357 7.99 -35.16 25.05
C ALA A 357 6.79 -35.67 24.27
N MET A 358 6.63 -37.00 24.24
CA MET A 358 5.67 -37.72 23.39
C MET A 358 4.23 -37.17 23.49
N PRO A 359 3.58 -37.11 24.69
CA PRO A 359 2.19 -36.71 24.78
C PRO A 359 1.93 -35.27 24.28
N TYR A 360 2.91 -34.39 24.39
CA TYR A 360 2.80 -33.02 23.89
C TYR A 360 2.88 -32.95 22.37
N LEU A 361 3.79 -33.74 21.75
CA LEU A 361 3.88 -33.79 20.28
C LEU A 361 2.70 -34.55 19.65
N GLU A 362 2.15 -35.55 20.33
CA GLU A 362 0.91 -36.22 19.90
C GLU A 362 -0.29 -35.26 19.99
N GLN A 363 -0.36 -34.47 21.05
CA GLN A 363 -1.39 -33.40 21.15
C GLN A 363 -1.22 -32.38 20.05
N TYR A 364 0.01 -31.97 19.75
CA TYR A 364 0.27 -31.06 18.62
C TYR A 364 -0.18 -31.69 17.29
N LYS A 365 0.17 -32.97 17.03
CA LYS A 365 -0.28 -33.71 15.84
C LYS A 365 -1.82 -33.71 15.73
N ARG A 366 -2.54 -33.87 16.85
CA ARG A 366 -4.02 -33.85 16.87
C ARG A 366 -4.57 -32.46 16.54
N LEU A 367 -3.98 -31.40 17.10
CA LEU A 367 -4.44 -30.03 16.91
C LEU A 367 -4.03 -29.45 15.55
N ALA A 368 -2.87 -29.86 15.03
CA ALA A 368 -2.29 -29.36 13.78
C ALA A 368 -1.82 -30.50 12.84
N PRO A 369 -2.70 -31.41 12.37
CA PRO A 369 -2.30 -32.62 11.63
C PRO A 369 -1.62 -32.30 10.30
N LYS A 370 -1.85 -31.13 9.72
CA LYS A 370 -1.24 -30.70 8.44
C LYS A 370 0.20 -30.22 8.58
N ALA A 371 0.65 -29.83 9.79
CA ALA A 371 2.00 -29.35 10.06
C ALA A 371 3.00 -30.50 10.25
N ARG A 372 3.04 -31.44 9.28
CA ARG A 372 3.84 -32.69 9.33
C ARG A 372 5.33 -32.42 9.53
N ASP A 373 5.83 -31.33 8.96
CA ASP A 373 7.23 -30.90 9.08
C ASP A 373 7.68 -30.69 10.53
N LYS A 374 6.78 -30.35 11.44
CA LYS A 374 7.10 -30.10 12.85
C LYS A 374 7.00 -31.30 13.76
N TRP A 375 6.09 -32.25 13.52
CA TRP A 375 5.86 -33.36 14.43
C TRP A 375 6.33 -34.73 13.90
N LEU A 376 6.46 -34.89 12.57
CA LEU A 376 6.73 -36.21 11.98
C LEU A 376 8.10 -36.76 12.41
N ALA A 377 9.18 -35.97 12.22
CA ALA A 377 10.53 -36.41 12.55
C ALA A 377 10.76 -36.59 14.07
N PRO A 378 10.31 -35.67 14.95
CA PRO A 378 10.41 -35.90 16.39
C PRO A 378 9.67 -37.15 16.86
N LEU A 379 8.41 -37.35 16.46
CA LEU A 379 7.64 -38.55 16.88
C LEU A 379 8.25 -39.85 16.32
N TYR A 380 8.72 -39.86 15.08
CA TYR A 380 9.45 -40.98 14.50
C TYR A 380 10.66 -41.38 15.38
N THR A 381 11.45 -40.39 15.78
CA THR A 381 12.63 -40.61 16.63
C THR A 381 12.25 -41.15 18.01
N ILE A 382 11.21 -40.59 18.62
CA ILE A 382 10.70 -40.99 19.93
C ILE A 382 10.23 -42.46 19.90
N TYR A 383 9.35 -42.82 18.97
CA TYR A 383 8.78 -44.14 18.87
C TYR A 383 9.84 -45.22 18.58
N LEU A 384 10.84 -44.88 17.74
CA LEU A 384 11.98 -45.74 17.48
C LEU A 384 12.78 -46.04 18.77
N ASN A 385 13.12 -44.99 19.54
CA ASN A 385 13.97 -45.13 20.74
C ASN A 385 13.23 -45.76 21.92
N LEU A 386 11.92 -45.63 21.99
CA LEU A 386 11.08 -46.24 23.02
C LEU A 386 10.58 -47.65 22.64
N ASN A 387 10.96 -48.19 21.47
CA ASN A 387 10.52 -49.47 20.93
C ASN A 387 8.98 -49.61 20.81
N MET A 388 8.30 -48.56 20.38
CA MET A 388 6.85 -48.49 20.19
C MET A 388 6.49 -48.97 18.77
N GLY A 389 6.53 -50.30 18.55
CA GLY A 389 6.45 -50.90 17.21
C GLY A 389 5.23 -50.46 16.38
N LYS A 390 4.03 -50.45 16.96
CA LYS A 390 2.81 -50.09 16.26
C LYS A 390 2.80 -48.62 15.83
N GLU A 391 3.09 -47.72 16.77
CA GLU A 391 3.12 -46.26 16.54
C GLU A 391 4.26 -45.89 15.58
N PHE A 392 5.39 -46.63 15.66
CA PHE A 392 6.52 -46.49 14.74
C PHE A 392 6.12 -46.87 13.31
N ASP A 393 5.47 -48.01 13.11
CA ASP A 393 5.05 -48.47 11.77
C ASP A 393 4.08 -47.50 11.12
N GLU A 394 3.14 -46.93 11.92
CA GLU A 394 2.19 -45.90 11.43
C GLU A 394 2.92 -44.62 10.96
N ILE A 395 3.89 -44.16 11.74
CA ILE A 395 4.59 -42.88 11.41
C ILE A 395 5.64 -43.09 10.31
N ASP A 396 6.26 -44.25 10.21
CA ASP A 396 7.20 -44.59 9.13
C ASP A 396 6.47 -44.64 7.78
N LYS A 397 5.26 -45.20 7.74
CA LYS A 397 4.40 -45.17 6.55
C LYS A 397 4.13 -43.73 6.11
N LEU A 398 3.72 -42.82 7.03
CA LEU A 398 3.49 -41.42 6.72
C LEU A 398 4.74 -40.67 6.23
N ARG A 399 5.92 -41.06 6.73
CA ARG A 399 7.21 -40.52 6.30
C ARG A 399 7.56 -40.94 4.87
N ASN A 400 7.25 -42.20 4.50
CA ASN A 400 7.53 -42.72 3.18
C ASN A 400 6.54 -42.20 2.11
N GLU A 401 5.30 -41.87 2.50
CA GLU A 401 4.32 -41.21 1.64
C GLU A 401 4.67 -39.72 1.34
N ALA A 402 5.53 -39.13 2.14
CA ALA A 402 5.92 -37.69 2.00
C ALA A 402 7.22 -37.50 1.18
N LYS A 403 7.87 -38.59 0.73
CA LYS A 403 9.01 -38.59 -0.19
C LYS A 403 8.56 -38.70 -1.63
#